data_816ab35440313e8005a854b303a554a9
#
_entry.id   816ab35440313e8005a854b303a554a9
#
_cell.length_a   1.000
_cell.length_b   1.000
_cell.length_c   1.000
_cell.angle_alpha   90.00
_cell.angle_beta   90.00
_cell.angle_gamma   90.00
#
_symmetry.space_group_name_H-M   'P 1'
#
loop_
_entity.id
_entity.type
_entity.pdbx_description
1 polymer ?
#
loop_
_entity_poly.entity_id
_entity_poly.type
_entity_poly.pdbx_seq_one_letter_code
_entity_poly.pdbx_strand_id
1 'polypeptide(L)'
;MNNFYITTPIYYVNDSPHIGHAYTSLCCDYIARFKKLDGFNVKFLTGTDEHGQKVENAANAKKIEPKDFVDEVSKNFSKLTYVLKLSNTDFIRTTEQRHLNSCEYLWKKLYSEGHIYLDKYSGWYSVRDEAYFQESELINGKAPTGAEVEWVEELSLIHI
;
A
#
# COMPACT_ATOMS: atom_id res chain seq x y z
N MET A 1 24.19 16.48 -12.19
CA MET A 1 24.11 15.39 -11.18
C MET A 1 22.95 14.52 -11.59
N ASN A 2 23.13 13.23 -11.74
CA ASN A 2 22.05 12.30 -12.10
C ASN A 2 21.12 12.07 -10.91
N ASN A 3 19.81 11.90 -11.17
CA ASN A 3 18.83 11.60 -10.14
C ASN A 3 18.63 10.09 -10.04
N PHE A 4 18.44 9.61 -8.81
CA PHE A 4 18.08 8.23 -8.51
C PHE A 4 16.92 8.21 -7.52
N TYR A 5 15.86 7.48 -7.87
CA TYR A 5 14.69 7.32 -7.01
C TYR A 5 14.53 5.85 -6.63
N ILE A 6 14.33 5.61 -5.35
CA ILE A 6 14.05 4.28 -4.80
C ILE A 6 12.94 4.39 -3.76
N THR A 7 12.08 3.38 -3.71
CA THR A 7 11.02 3.28 -2.71
C THR A 7 10.92 1.85 -2.18
N THR A 8 10.58 1.72 -0.91
CA THR A 8 10.01 0.48 -0.40
C THR A 8 8.57 0.34 -0.90
N PRO A 9 7.94 -0.85 -0.84
CA PRO A 9 6.48 -0.90 -0.76
C PRO A 9 6.03 -0.07 0.45
N ILE A 10 4.85 0.54 0.35
CA ILE A 10 4.20 1.13 1.52
C ILE A 10 3.61 0.00 2.37
N TYR A 11 3.71 0.13 3.70
CA TYR A 11 3.41 -0.96 4.61
C TYR A 11 2.00 -0.85 5.18
N TYR A 12 1.25 -1.93 5.19
CA TYR A 12 -0.05 -1.99 5.86
C TYR A 12 0.08 -1.77 7.36
N VAL A 13 -0.80 -0.93 7.91
CA VAL A 13 -0.82 -0.56 9.34
C VAL A 13 -1.85 -1.36 10.15
N ASN A 14 -2.07 -2.61 9.80
CA ASN A 14 -2.96 -3.50 10.53
C ASN A 14 -2.32 -4.09 11.79
N ASP A 15 -1.00 -4.08 11.90
CA ASP A 15 -0.24 -4.54 13.07
C ASP A 15 1.13 -3.82 13.17
N SER A 16 1.90 -4.15 14.20
CA SER A 16 3.25 -3.63 14.41
C SER A 16 4.23 -4.12 13.33
N PRO A 17 5.27 -3.31 13.01
CA PRO A 17 6.28 -3.74 12.06
C PRO A 17 7.05 -4.99 12.55
N HIS A 18 7.41 -5.86 11.61
CA HIS A 18 8.17 -7.08 11.86
C HIS A 18 9.47 -7.12 11.04
N ILE A 19 10.25 -8.19 11.20
CA ILE A 19 11.57 -8.33 10.57
C ILE A 19 11.53 -8.22 9.04
N GLY A 20 10.44 -8.62 8.38
CA GLY A 20 10.28 -8.47 6.92
C GLY A 20 10.28 -7.01 6.48
N HIS A 21 9.59 -6.13 7.22
CA HIS A 21 9.62 -4.68 6.97
C HIS A 21 11.02 -4.10 7.15
N ALA A 22 11.72 -4.51 8.21
CA ALA A 22 13.09 -4.09 8.46
C ALA A 22 14.04 -4.54 7.34
N TYR A 23 13.93 -5.78 6.89
CA TYR A 23 14.73 -6.35 5.81
C TYR A 23 14.57 -5.54 4.51
N THR A 24 13.34 -5.34 4.05
CA THR A 24 13.04 -4.59 2.83
C THR A 24 13.56 -3.14 2.93
N SER A 25 13.32 -2.49 4.07
CA SER A 25 13.78 -1.12 4.30
C SER A 25 15.31 -1.01 4.27
N LEU A 26 16.03 -1.95 4.88
CA LEU A 26 17.50 -1.98 4.89
C LEU A 26 18.08 -2.27 3.51
N CYS A 27 17.45 -3.14 2.71
CA CYS A 27 17.87 -3.37 1.32
C CYS A 27 17.78 -2.08 0.48
N CYS A 28 16.67 -1.35 0.60
CA CYS A 28 16.50 -0.06 -0.09
C CYS A 28 17.49 0.98 0.43
N ASP A 29 17.72 1.03 1.73
CA ASP A 29 18.68 1.96 2.36
C ASP A 29 20.12 1.69 1.88
N TYR A 30 20.50 0.43 1.78
CA TYR A 30 21.80 0.03 1.24
C TYR A 30 22.02 0.57 -0.18
N ILE A 31 21.02 0.36 -1.07
CA ILE A 31 21.08 0.84 -2.45
C ILE A 31 21.10 2.38 -2.49
N ALA A 32 20.26 3.03 -1.68
CA ALA A 32 20.20 4.49 -1.59
C ALA A 32 21.56 5.09 -1.19
N ARG A 33 22.21 4.53 -0.15
CA ARG A 33 23.53 4.97 0.29
C ARG A 33 24.61 4.71 -0.74
N PHE A 34 24.59 3.54 -1.37
CA PHE A 34 25.52 3.22 -2.46
C PHE A 34 25.39 4.23 -3.61
N LYS A 35 24.16 4.52 -4.05
CA LYS A 35 23.93 5.50 -5.13
C LYS A 35 24.31 6.92 -4.75
N LYS A 36 24.15 7.29 -3.48
CA LYS A 36 24.66 8.58 -2.98
C LYS A 36 26.18 8.67 -3.04
N LEU A 37 26.89 7.60 -2.64
CA LEU A 37 28.35 7.53 -2.77
C LEU A 37 28.83 7.54 -4.22
N ASP A 38 28.03 6.97 -5.14
CA ASP A 38 28.23 6.95 -6.59
C ASP A 38 27.93 8.33 -7.27
N GLY A 39 27.65 9.36 -6.47
CA GLY A 39 27.45 10.73 -6.95
C GLY A 39 26.06 11.07 -7.45
N PHE A 40 25.05 10.25 -7.19
CA PHE A 40 23.66 10.54 -7.55
C PHE A 40 22.98 11.44 -6.51
N ASN A 41 22.05 12.26 -6.98
CA ASN A 41 21.04 12.90 -6.13
C ASN A 41 19.94 11.87 -5.83
N VAL A 42 19.92 11.34 -4.61
CA VAL A 42 19.05 10.22 -4.24
C VAL A 42 17.79 10.71 -3.52
N LYS A 43 16.63 10.28 -4.02
CA LYS A 43 15.37 10.35 -3.30
C LYS A 43 14.95 8.93 -2.89
N PHE A 44 14.87 8.69 -1.59
CA PHE A 44 14.43 7.43 -1.00
C PHE A 44 13.12 7.64 -0.23
N LEU A 45 12.04 7.04 -0.72
CA LEU A 45 10.70 7.11 -0.13
C LEU A 45 10.35 5.78 0.55
N THR A 46 9.77 5.87 1.72
CA THR A 46 9.06 4.78 2.41
C THR A 46 7.76 5.34 2.99
N GLY A 47 6.90 4.50 3.53
CA GLY A 47 5.65 4.99 4.09
C GLY A 47 4.69 3.89 4.49
N THR A 48 3.44 4.29 4.75
CA THR A 48 2.37 3.42 5.22
C THR A 48 1.15 3.48 4.29
N ASP A 49 0.56 2.29 4.08
CA ASP A 49 -0.74 2.11 3.42
C ASP A 49 -1.82 2.00 4.50
N GLU A 50 -2.71 3.00 4.54
CA GLU A 50 -3.59 3.24 5.68
C GLU A 50 -5.07 3.06 5.35
N HIS A 51 -5.37 2.52 4.17
CA HIS A 51 -6.73 2.23 3.71
C HIS A 51 -6.98 0.73 3.60
N GLY A 52 -8.25 0.38 3.46
CA GLY A 52 -8.69 -0.98 3.18
C GLY A 52 -9.32 -1.70 4.36
N GLN A 53 -10.04 -2.77 4.02
CA GLN A 53 -10.88 -3.53 4.94
C GLN A 53 -10.09 -4.18 6.09
N LYS A 54 -8.85 -4.58 5.85
CA LYS A 54 -7.99 -5.17 6.91
C LYS A 54 -7.69 -4.17 8.02
N VAL A 55 -7.43 -2.91 7.64
CA VAL A 55 -7.18 -1.82 8.59
C VAL A 55 -8.46 -1.51 9.38
N GLU A 56 -9.59 -1.40 8.70
CA GLU A 56 -10.89 -1.18 9.34
C GLU A 56 -11.24 -2.30 10.32
N ASN A 57 -11.07 -3.56 9.91
CA ASN A 57 -11.29 -4.71 10.77
C ASN A 57 -10.39 -4.69 12.02
N ALA A 58 -9.12 -4.32 11.86
CA ALA A 58 -8.18 -4.21 12.98
C ALA A 58 -8.56 -3.08 13.95
N ALA A 59 -9.01 -1.94 13.45
CA ALA A 59 -9.52 -0.83 14.23
C ALA A 59 -10.79 -1.21 15.00
N ASN A 60 -11.75 -1.83 14.32
CA ASN A 60 -13.01 -2.31 14.90
C ASN A 60 -12.79 -3.34 16.01
N ALA A 61 -11.84 -4.27 15.83
CA ALA A 61 -11.47 -5.25 16.85
C ALA A 61 -10.95 -4.59 18.14
N LYS A 62 -10.31 -3.43 18.01
CA LYS A 62 -9.82 -2.62 19.14
C LYS A 62 -10.84 -1.59 19.62
N LYS A 63 -11.99 -1.44 18.95
CA LYS A 63 -13.02 -0.43 19.23
C LYS A 63 -12.47 1.01 19.15
N ILE A 64 -11.63 1.27 18.19
CA ILE A 64 -11.00 2.57 17.91
C ILE A 64 -11.45 3.03 16.52
N GLU A 65 -11.63 4.32 16.33
CA GLU A 65 -11.88 4.89 15.00
C GLU A 65 -10.73 4.58 14.03
N PRO A 66 -10.99 4.18 12.78
CA PRO A 66 -9.95 3.80 11.82
C PRO A 66 -8.85 4.86 11.69
N LYS A 67 -9.20 6.14 11.66
CA LYS A 67 -8.23 7.23 11.56
C LYS A 67 -7.29 7.29 12.76
N ASP A 68 -7.82 7.19 13.97
CA ASP A 68 -7.02 7.21 15.20
C ASP A 68 -6.13 5.98 15.29
N PHE A 69 -6.64 4.82 14.87
CA PHE A 69 -5.89 3.57 14.81
C PHE A 69 -4.68 3.69 13.88
N VAL A 70 -4.84 4.17 12.64
CA VAL A 70 -3.72 4.32 11.70
C VAL A 70 -2.75 5.41 12.14
N ASP A 71 -3.22 6.47 12.80
CA ASP A 71 -2.37 7.52 13.37
C ASP A 71 -1.46 6.99 14.49
N GLU A 72 -1.93 5.98 15.24
CA GLU A 72 -1.13 5.32 16.26
C GLU A 72 -0.15 4.33 15.66
N VAL A 73 -0.62 3.42 14.80
CA VAL A 73 0.21 2.34 14.26
C VAL A 73 1.29 2.87 13.32
N SER A 74 0.99 3.86 12.48
CA SER A 74 1.97 4.46 11.56
C SER A 74 3.18 5.05 12.28
N LYS A 75 3.03 5.51 13.53
CA LYS A 75 4.15 5.98 14.36
C LYS A 75 5.19 4.89 14.62
N ASN A 76 4.76 3.62 14.71
CA ASN A 76 5.67 2.50 14.90
C ASN A 76 6.54 2.27 13.66
N PHE A 77 5.97 2.43 12.47
CA PHE A 77 6.71 2.34 11.20
C PHE A 77 7.67 3.52 11.03
N SER A 78 7.24 4.73 11.34
CA SER A 78 8.12 5.90 11.36
C SER A 78 9.25 5.73 12.38
N LYS A 79 8.95 5.20 13.57
CA LYS A 79 9.97 4.89 14.59
C LYS A 79 10.97 3.83 14.11
N LEU A 80 10.51 2.83 13.31
CA LEU A 80 11.39 1.82 12.73
C LEU A 80 12.47 2.47 11.85
N THR A 81 12.10 3.46 11.01
CA THR A 81 13.07 4.17 10.16
C THR A 81 14.14 4.87 10.99
N TYR A 82 13.76 5.46 12.12
CA TYR A 82 14.67 6.12 13.03
C TYR A 82 15.61 5.12 13.74
N VAL A 83 15.05 4.02 14.28
CA VAL A 83 15.82 2.98 14.99
C VAL A 83 16.85 2.32 14.07
N LEU A 84 16.47 2.05 12.84
CA LEU A 84 17.37 1.47 11.82
C LEU A 84 18.29 2.51 11.18
N LYS A 85 18.17 3.80 11.54
CA LYS A 85 18.94 4.91 10.96
C LYS A 85 18.89 4.93 9.44
N LEU A 86 17.71 4.72 8.88
CA LEU A 86 17.52 4.73 7.43
C LEU A 86 17.78 6.13 6.87
N SER A 87 18.30 6.18 5.65
CA SER A 87 18.58 7.42 4.93
C SER A 87 17.41 7.89 4.07
N ASN A 88 16.20 7.44 4.38
CA ASN A 88 15.01 7.87 3.65
C ASN A 88 14.86 9.40 3.71
N THR A 89 14.55 9.98 2.56
CA THR A 89 14.38 11.44 2.40
C THR A 89 12.96 11.87 2.70
N ASP A 90 12.02 10.95 2.70
CA ASP A 90 10.62 11.21 2.96
C ASP A 90 9.93 9.97 3.54
N PHE A 91 8.82 10.20 4.25
CA PHE A 91 7.92 9.18 4.77
C PHE A 91 6.49 9.60 4.39
N ILE A 92 5.84 8.83 3.53
CA ILE A 92 4.49 9.12 3.04
C ILE A 92 3.45 8.29 3.79
N ARG A 93 2.33 8.91 4.11
CA ARG A 93 1.13 8.24 4.60
C ARG A 93 0.01 8.42 3.57
N THR A 94 -0.70 7.36 3.23
CA THR A 94 -1.77 7.45 2.23
C THR A 94 -2.95 8.31 2.70
N THR A 95 -3.06 8.58 4.01
CA THR A 95 -4.04 9.51 4.58
C THR A 95 -3.58 10.97 4.61
N GLU A 96 -2.35 11.29 4.22
CA GLU A 96 -1.90 12.69 4.15
C GLU A 96 -2.55 13.44 2.99
N GLN A 97 -2.85 14.71 3.22
CA GLN A 97 -3.49 15.56 2.21
C GLN A 97 -2.67 15.67 0.92
N ARG A 98 -1.34 15.69 1.02
CA ARG A 98 -0.46 15.72 -0.17
C ARG A 98 -0.58 14.46 -1.03
N HIS A 99 -0.79 13.29 -0.41
CA HIS A 99 -1.04 12.04 -1.12
C HIS A 99 -2.42 12.07 -1.79
N LEU A 100 -3.46 12.42 -1.03
CA LEU A 100 -4.83 12.53 -1.53
C LEU A 100 -4.91 13.48 -2.73
N ASN A 101 -4.31 14.66 -2.63
CA ASN A 101 -4.29 15.63 -3.72
C ASN A 101 -3.59 15.07 -4.98
N SER A 102 -2.52 14.31 -4.80
CA SER A 102 -1.78 13.70 -5.93
C SER A 102 -2.60 12.61 -6.62
N CYS A 103 -3.25 11.76 -5.84
CA CYS A 103 -4.14 10.71 -6.35
C CYS A 103 -5.33 11.33 -7.10
N GLU A 104 -5.97 12.33 -6.51
CA GLU A 104 -7.10 13.03 -7.12
C GLU A 104 -6.71 13.72 -8.44
N TYR A 105 -5.55 14.36 -8.48
CA TYR A 105 -5.03 14.98 -9.69
C TYR A 105 -4.81 13.95 -10.81
N LEU A 106 -4.10 12.86 -10.48
CA LEU A 106 -3.83 11.79 -11.47
C LEU A 106 -5.11 11.15 -11.96
N TRP A 107 -6.03 10.87 -11.06
CA TRP A 107 -7.35 10.32 -11.38
C TRP A 107 -8.13 11.20 -12.35
N LYS A 108 -8.27 12.49 -12.03
CA LYS A 108 -8.97 13.46 -12.89
C LYS A 108 -8.33 13.56 -14.27
N LYS A 109 -7.01 13.53 -14.32
CA LYS A 109 -6.25 13.55 -15.59
C LYS A 109 -6.56 12.32 -16.42
N LEU A 110 -6.41 11.13 -15.88
CA LEU A 110 -6.67 9.86 -16.59
C LEU A 110 -8.13 9.75 -17.05
N TYR A 111 -9.07 10.19 -16.22
CA TYR A 111 -10.49 10.22 -16.59
C TYR A 111 -10.75 11.19 -17.76
N SER A 112 -10.19 12.41 -17.70
CA SER A 112 -10.38 13.41 -18.77
C SER A 112 -9.73 13.00 -20.10
N GLU A 113 -8.68 12.18 -20.05
CA GLU A 113 -8.00 11.65 -21.22
C GLU A 113 -8.63 10.33 -21.73
N GLY A 114 -9.68 9.84 -21.08
CA GLY A 114 -10.42 8.64 -21.48
C GLY A 114 -9.72 7.32 -21.17
N HIS A 115 -8.70 7.33 -20.27
CA HIS A 115 -7.97 6.13 -19.89
C HIS A 115 -8.68 5.29 -18.82
N ILE A 116 -9.67 5.86 -18.13
CA ILE A 116 -10.53 5.15 -17.16
C ILE A 116 -11.99 5.42 -17.45
N TYR A 117 -12.83 4.45 -17.22
CA TYR A 117 -14.28 4.51 -17.42
C TYR A 117 -15.02 3.71 -16.36
N LEU A 118 -16.29 4.08 -16.11
CA LEU A 118 -17.14 3.39 -15.15
C LEU A 118 -17.73 2.14 -15.80
N ASP A 119 -17.57 0.99 -15.17
CA ASP A 119 -18.18 -0.27 -15.59
C ASP A 119 -18.47 -1.15 -14.36
N LYS A 120 -19.10 -2.29 -14.58
CA LYS A 120 -19.33 -3.30 -13.56
C LYS A 120 -18.21 -4.32 -13.57
N TYR A 121 -17.73 -4.62 -12.39
CA TYR A 121 -16.82 -5.73 -12.17
C TYR A 121 -17.47 -6.77 -11.26
N SER A 122 -17.37 -8.04 -11.62
CA SER A 122 -17.94 -9.13 -10.83
C SER A 122 -17.01 -10.35 -10.83
N GLY A 123 -16.98 -11.05 -9.71
CA GLY A 123 -16.16 -12.25 -9.55
C GLY A 123 -16.18 -12.78 -8.12
N TRP A 124 -15.51 -13.91 -7.92
CA TRP A 124 -15.31 -14.51 -6.60
C TRP A 124 -14.20 -13.79 -5.86
N TYR A 125 -14.55 -13.00 -4.86
CA TYR A 125 -13.60 -12.18 -4.10
C TYR A 125 -13.18 -12.87 -2.80
N SER A 126 -11.88 -12.92 -2.53
CA SER A 126 -11.33 -13.34 -1.24
C SER A 126 -10.85 -12.12 -0.46
N VAL A 127 -11.50 -11.82 0.65
CA VAL A 127 -11.08 -10.73 1.58
C VAL A 127 -9.68 -10.99 2.15
N ARG A 128 -9.34 -12.27 2.41
CA ARG A 128 -8.00 -12.63 2.94
C ARG A 128 -6.89 -12.37 1.93
N ASP A 129 -7.14 -12.75 0.67
CA ASP A 129 -6.13 -12.66 -0.39
C ASP A 129 -6.18 -11.33 -1.13
N GLU A 130 -7.25 -10.52 -0.90
CA GLU A 130 -7.54 -9.25 -1.58
C GLU A 130 -7.50 -9.40 -3.11
N ALA A 131 -8.10 -10.48 -3.59
CA ALA A 131 -8.07 -10.86 -5.00
C ALA A 131 -9.41 -11.41 -5.48
N TYR A 132 -9.70 -11.14 -6.75
CA TYR A 132 -10.79 -11.79 -7.48
C TYR A 132 -10.29 -13.04 -8.17
N PHE A 133 -11.13 -14.06 -8.19
CA PHE A 133 -10.89 -15.34 -8.85
C PHE A 133 -12.03 -15.65 -9.83
N GLN A 134 -11.69 -16.30 -10.93
CA GLN A 134 -12.68 -16.89 -11.82
C GLN A 134 -13.19 -18.19 -11.20
N GLU A 135 -14.40 -18.61 -11.54
CA GLU A 135 -14.96 -19.86 -11.04
C GLU A 135 -14.07 -21.09 -11.36
N SER A 136 -13.40 -21.05 -12.51
CA SER A 136 -12.45 -22.09 -12.94
C SER A 136 -11.18 -22.18 -12.10
N GLU A 137 -10.85 -21.14 -11.34
CA GLU A 137 -9.69 -21.07 -10.46
C GLU A 137 -9.98 -21.59 -9.05
N LEU A 138 -11.26 -21.75 -8.71
CA LEU A 138 -11.66 -22.21 -7.38
C LEU A 138 -11.39 -23.70 -7.18
N ILE A 139 -10.88 -24.03 -6.03
CA ILE A 139 -10.64 -25.42 -5.59
C ILE A 139 -11.62 -25.73 -4.45
N ASN A 140 -12.57 -26.62 -4.73
CA ASN A 140 -13.65 -26.99 -3.79
C ASN A 140 -14.42 -25.76 -3.27
N GLY A 141 -14.69 -24.78 -4.15
CA GLY A 141 -15.44 -23.56 -3.82
C GLY A 141 -14.65 -22.52 -3.01
N LYS A 142 -13.32 -22.66 -2.95
CA LYS A 142 -12.42 -21.72 -2.25
C LYS A 142 -11.33 -21.21 -3.19
N ALA A 143 -10.69 -20.11 -2.82
CA ALA A 143 -9.51 -19.62 -3.51
C ALA A 143 -8.39 -20.68 -3.53
N PRO A 144 -7.44 -20.65 -4.46
CA PRO A 144 -6.30 -21.57 -4.52
C PRO A 144 -5.47 -21.59 -3.23
N THR A 145 -5.49 -20.54 -2.46
CA THR A 145 -4.86 -20.40 -1.14
C THR A 145 -5.62 -21.08 -0.01
N GLY A 146 -6.83 -21.61 -0.29
CA GLY A 146 -7.76 -22.17 0.68
C GLY A 146 -8.61 -21.12 1.42
N ALA A 147 -8.56 -19.85 1.01
CA ALA A 147 -9.40 -18.81 1.58
C ALA A 147 -10.85 -18.94 1.12
N GLU A 148 -11.79 -18.52 1.98
CA GLU A 148 -13.19 -18.36 1.62
C GLU A 148 -13.33 -17.26 0.57
N VAL A 149 -14.30 -17.45 -0.34
CA VAL A 149 -14.64 -16.47 -1.37
C VAL A 149 -16.13 -16.19 -1.34
N GLU A 150 -16.52 -14.97 -1.73
CA GLU A 150 -17.89 -14.55 -1.92
C GLU A 150 -18.06 -13.94 -3.30
N TRP A 151 -19.25 -14.09 -3.90
CA TRP A 151 -19.53 -13.44 -5.16
C TRP A 151 -19.81 -11.97 -4.94
N VAL A 152 -19.01 -11.12 -5.55
CA VAL A 152 -19.14 -9.66 -5.48
C VAL A 152 -19.43 -9.11 -6.87
N GLU A 153 -20.40 -8.22 -6.97
CA GLU A 153 -20.65 -7.37 -8.15
C GLU A 153 -20.64 -5.92 -7.67
N GLU A 154 -19.77 -5.12 -8.25
CA GLU A 154 -19.64 -3.70 -7.89
C GLU A 154 -19.44 -2.82 -9.12
N LEU A 155 -19.88 -1.56 -9.00
CA LEU A 155 -19.49 -0.52 -9.96
C LEU A 155 -18.03 -0.15 -9.68
N SER A 156 -17.20 -0.35 -10.67
CA SER A 156 -15.77 -0.05 -10.56
C SER A 156 -15.30 0.79 -11.74
N LEU A 157 -14.21 1.50 -11.53
CA LEU A 157 -13.56 2.22 -12.63
C LEU A 157 -12.48 1.32 -13.22
N ILE A 158 -12.68 1.04 -14.49
CA ILE A 158 -11.85 0.15 -15.28
C ILE A 158 -10.89 0.98 -16.12
N HIS A 159 -9.63 0.58 -16.19
CA HIS A 159 -8.67 1.16 -17.11
C HIS A 159 -8.65 0.42 -18.45
N ILE A 160 -8.31 1.13 -19.49
CA ILE A 160 -8.07 0.57 -20.82
C ILE A 160 -6.74 -0.16 -20.86
#